data_8bd826e1964ef828ae5bcafb085d13c2
#
_entry.id   8bd826e1964ef828ae5bcafb085d13c2
#
_cell.length_a   1.000
_cell.length_b   1.000
_cell.length_c   1.000
_cell.angle_alpha   90.00
_cell.angle_beta   90.00
_cell.angle_gamma   90.00
#
_symmetry.space_group_name_H-M   'P 1'
#
loop_
_entity.id
_entity.type
_entity.pdbx_description
1 polymer ?
#
loop_
_entity_poly.entity_id
_entity_poly.type
_entity_poly.pdbx_seq_one_letter_code
_entity_poly.pdbx_strand_id
1 'polypeptide(L)'
;MMRENKLRRILREGKTSVATRLWSTWPLYTESLGATGNFDYMEFVAEYAPFTQADLENMARAAELYEMGSMIKVDFQNRFYVAQKAVASGFQAVNFADHRTPQEVRDSINSIRPLVEGTDGWYGWPQPPVHKQPQWRDSKGAHCAAE
;
A
#
# COMPACT_ATOMS: atom_id res chain seq x y z
N MET A 1 15.32 -11.44 3.49
CA MET A 1 14.06 -12.09 3.93
C MET A 1 12.96 -11.04 3.89
N MET A 2 11.80 -11.33 3.29
CA MET A 2 10.68 -10.37 3.33
C MET A 2 10.14 -10.28 4.75
N ARG A 3 9.89 -9.05 5.22
CA ARG A 3 9.28 -8.82 6.53
C ARG A 3 7.86 -9.36 6.57
N GLU A 4 7.49 -9.99 7.68
CA GLU A 4 6.14 -10.48 7.89
C GLU A 4 5.15 -9.31 7.99
N ASN A 5 3.98 -9.43 7.37
CA ASN A 5 2.88 -8.50 7.56
C ASN A 5 2.13 -8.88 8.84
N LYS A 6 2.40 -8.17 9.94
CA LYS A 6 1.82 -8.42 11.26
C LYS A 6 0.30 -8.41 11.26
N LEU A 7 -0.33 -7.43 10.60
CA LEU A 7 -1.79 -7.36 10.52
C LEU A 7 -2.39 -8.59 9.83
N ARG A 8 -1.79 -9.00 8.70
CA ARG A 8 -2.24 -10.21 7.98
C ARG A 8 -2.12 -11.47 8.85
N ARG A 9 -1.05 -11.59 9.62
CA ARG A 9 -0.87 -12.72 10.55
C ARG A 9 -1.97 -12.73 11.62
N ILE A 10 -2.20 -11.60 12.30
CA ILE A 10 -3.22 -11.47 13.34
C ILE A 10 -4.60 -11.84 12.81
N LEU A 11 -4.97 -11.34 11.62
CA LEU A 11 -6.26 -11.64 11.01
C LEU A 11 -6.40 -13.12 10.61
N ARG A 12 -5.33 -13.75 10.12
CA ARG A 12 -5.34 -15.19 9.79
C ARG A 12 -5.50 -16.07 11.04
N GLU A 13 -5.00 -15.61 12.17
CA GLU A 13 -5.16 -16.29 13.47
C GLU A 13 -6.54 -16.05 14.11
N GLY A 14 -7.42 -15.27 13.43
CA GLY A 14 -8.74 -14.92 13.95
C GLY A 14 -8.70 -14.00 15.18
N LYS A 15 -7.58 -13.30 15.37
CA LYS A 15 -7.38 -12.39 16.51
C LYS A 15 -7.80 -10.97 16.17
N THR A 16 -8.14 -10.20 17.19
CA THR A 16 -8.39 -8.75 17.09
C THR A 16 -7.05 -8.01 17.01
N SER A 17 -6.96 -7.03 16.15
CA SER A 17 -5.83 -6.10 16.07
C SER A 17 -6.20 -4.74 16.67
N VAL A 18 -5.24 -4.07 17.27
CA VAL A 18 -5.38 -2.72 17.85
C VAL A 18 -4.56 -1.73 17.05
N ALA A 19 -5.19 -0.63 16.66
CA ALA A 19 -4.55 0.40 15.87
C ALA A 19 -4.85 1.80 16.37
N THR A 20 -4.05 2.75 15.93
CA THR A 20 -4.31 4.18 16.08
C THR A 20 -4.10 4.91 14.76
N ARG A 21 -4.67 6.11 14.66
CA ARG A 21 -4.58 6.96 13.46
C ARG A 21 -3.62 8.11 13.65
N LEU A 22 -2.91 8.45 12.57
CA LEU A 22 -2.01 9.59 12.50
C LEU A 22 -2.41 10.50 11.34
N TRP A 23 -2.34 11.81 11.60
CA TRP A 23 -2.50 12.88 10.61
C TRP A 23 -1.21 13.69 10.41
N SER A 24 -0.12 13.23 11.02
CA SER A 24 1.20 13.84 10.92
C SER A 24 2.19 12.85 10.32
N THR A 25 3.05 13.34 9.45
CA THR A 25 4.13 12.58 8.83
C THR A 25 5.41 12.55 9.65
N TRP A 26 5.46 13.25 10.81
CA TRP A 26 6.65 13.29 11.64
C TRP A 26 6.96 11.88 12.20
N PRO A 27 8.12 11.29 11.86
CA PRO A 27 8.45 9.90 12.23
C PRO A 27 8.43 9.65 13.73
N LEU A 28 8.76 10.66 14.55
CA LEU A 28 8.76 10.54 16.00
C LEU A 28 7.39 10.14 16.57
N TYR A 29 6.29 10.56 15.95
CA TYR A 29 4.96 10.09 16.39
C TYR A 29 4.78 8.59 16.15
N THR A 30 5.22 8.10 15.01
CA THR A 30 5.19 6.65 14.70
C THR A 30 6.09 5.87 15.68
N GLU A 31 7.30 6.37 15.97
CA GLU A 31 8.23 5.77 16.92
C GLU A 31 7.65 5.76 18.35
N SER A 32 7.05 6.90 18.77
CA SER A 32 6.43 7.00 20.10
C SER A 32 5.31 6.01 20.28
N LEU A 33 4.46 5.82 19.25
CA LEU A 33 3.39 4.81 19.27
C LEU A 33 3.96 3.40 19.33
N GLY A 34 4.97 3.10 18.51
CA GLY A 34 5.63 1.80 18.49
C GLY A 34 6.27 1.46 19.84
N ALA A 35 6.94 2.45 20.46
CA ALA A 35 7.60 2.30 21.76
C ALA A 35 6.63 1.95 22.90
N THR A 36 5.34 2.30 22.78
CA THR A 36 4.33 1.90 23.78
C THR A 36 4.06 0.39 23.80
N GLY A 37 4.28 -0.31 22.69
CA GLY A 37 3.93 -1.72 22.52
C GLY A 37 2.42 -2.01 22.49
N ASN A 38 1.57 -0.99 22.52
CA ASN A 38 0.11 -1.15 22.66
C ASN A 38 -0.62 -1.30 21.33
N PHE A 39 0.05 -1.05 20.21
CA PHE A 39 -0.57 -1.05 18.88
C PHE A 39 0.06 -2.07 17.95
N ASP A 40 -0.78 -2.79 17.23
CA ASP A 40 -0.34 -3.74 16.21
C ASP A 40 0.04 -3.06 14.92
N TYR A 41 -0.64 -1.94 14.61
CA TYR A 41 -0.31 -1.09 13.46
C TYR A 41 -0.75 0.36 13.67
N MET A 42 -0.13 1.27 12.93
CA MET A 42 -0.59 2.64 12.78
C MET A 42 -1.27 2.82 11.42
N GLU A 43 -2.32 3.65 11.36
CA GLU A 43 -2.97 4.08 10.12
C GLU A 43 -2.68 5.54 9.85
N PHE A 44 -1.91 5.83 8.80
CA PHE A 44 -1.73 7.20 8.33
C PHE A 44 -2.90 7.62 7.44
N VAL A 45 -3.60 8.70 7.82
CA VAL A 45 -4.79 9.18 7.10
C VAL A 45 -4.36 10.18 6.03
N ALA A 46 -3.81 9.68 4.93
CA ALA A 46 -3.31 10.47 3.81
C ALA A 46 -4.41 11.25 3.07
N GLU A 47 -5.66 10.83 3.23
CA GLU A 47 -6.82 11.52 2.67
C GLU A 47 -6.92 12.99 3.11
N TYR A 48 -6.45 13.31 4.31
CA TYR A 48 -6.60 14.64 4.90
C TYR A 48 -5.28 15.31 5.32
N ALA A 49 -4.19 14.59 5.28
CA ALA A 49 -2.89 15.08 5.73
C ALA A 49 -1.96 15.38 4.53
N PRO A 50 -1.18 16.45 4.55
CA PRO A 50 -0.14 16.67 3.56
C PRO A 50 1.01 15.69 3.76
N PHE A 51 1.61 15.21 2.66
CA PHE A 51 2.75 14.31 2.70
C PHE A 51 3.55 14.33 1.40
N THR A 52 4.78 13.88 1.51
CA THR A 52 5.67 13.58 0.38
C THR A 52 5.98 12.07 0.33
N GLN A 53 6.60 11.61 -0.75
CA GLN A 53 7.08 10.22 -0.84
C GLN A 53 8.11 9.91 0.26
N ALA A 54 9.01 10.84 0.55
CA ALA A 54 10.02 10.68 1.60
C ALA A 54 9.40 10.54 3.00
N ASP A 55 8.29 11.24 3.24
CA ASP A 55 7.55 11.07 4.50
C ASP A 55 7.01 9.65 4.65
N LEU A 56 6.43 9.09 3.59
CA LEU A 56 5.91 7.72 3.61
C LEU A 56 7.02 6.70 3.90
N GLU A 57 8.19 6.87 3.28
CA GLU A 57 9.35 6.00 3.55
C GLU A 57 9.83 6.12 4.99
N ASN A 58 9.89 7.34 5.55
CA ASN A 58 10.31 7.55 6.93
C ASN A 58 9.31 6.96 7.92
N MET A 59 8.01 7.13 7.70
CA MET A 59 6.97 6.54 8.54
C MET A 59 7.01 5.01 8.51
N ALA A 60 7.19 4.42 7.33
CA ALA A 60 7.29 2.97 7.19
C ALA A 60 8.51 2.41 7.94
N ARG A 61 9.68 3.06 7.83
CA ARG A 61 10.89 2.70 8.58
C ARG A 61 10.71 2.85 10.09
N ALA A 62 10.08 3.95 10.54
CA ALA A 62 9.79 4.17 11.95
C ALA A 62 8.89 3.08 12.54
N ALA A 63 7.85 2.68 11.82
CA ALA A 63 6.99 1.56 12.24
C ALA A 63 7.77 0.24 12.31
N GLU A 64 8.67 0.00 11.34
CA GLU A 64 9.47 -1.20 11.26
C GLU A 64 10.43 -1.39 12.45
N LEU A 65 10.99 -0.30 13.00
CA LEU A 65 11.87 -0.34 14.16
C LEU A 65 11.21 -0.99 15.39
N TYR A 66 9.89 -0.92 15.48
CA TYR A 66 9.11 -1.46 16.61
C TYR A 66 8.25 -2.66 16.24
N GLU A 67 8.54 -3.30 15.11
CA GLU A 67 7.72 -4.41 14.59
C GLU A 67 6.21 -4.08 14.49
N MET A 68 5.89 -2.80 14.40
CA MET A 68 4.53 -2.31 14.22
C MET A 68 4.17 -2.31 12.73
N GLY A 69 2.96 -2.74 12.39
CA GLY A 69 2.44 -2.65 11.03
C GLY A 69 2.19 -1.20 10.60
N SER A 70 2.20 -0.95 9.30
CA SER A 70 1.85 0.35 8.73
C SER A 70 0.74 0.23 7.71
N MET A 71 -0.31 1.04 7.88
CA MET A 71 -1.45 1.17 6.98
C MET A 71 -1.57 2.62 6.51
N ILE A 72 -1.95 2.82 5.27
CA ILE A 72 -2.30 4.13 4.73
C ILE A 72 -3.77 4.14 4.31
N LYS A 73 -4.51 5.17 4.72
CA LYS A 73 -5.84 5.46 4.19
C LYS A 73 -5.71 6.46 3.06
N VAL A 74 -6.15 6.08 1.87
CA VAL A 74 -6.02 6.88 0.65
C VAL A 74 -7.35 7.54 0.27
N ASP A 75 -7.26 8.72 -0.38
CA ASP A 75 -8.43 9.41 -0.92
C ASP A 75 -8.98 8.71 -2.17
N PHE A 76 -10.22 9.05 -2.53
CA PHE A 76 -10.89 8.45 -3.67
C PHE A 76 -10.22 8.82 -5.02
N GLN A 77 -9.80 10.07 -5.17
CA GLN A 77 -9.34 10.63 -6.45
C GLN A 77 -7.95 10.09 -6.86
N ASN A 78 -7.03 9.98 -5.88
CA ASN A 78 -5.64 9.61 -6.13
C ASN A 78 -5.29 8.20 -5.66
N ARG A 79 -6.29 7.41 -5.28
CA ARG A 79 -6.11 6.15 -4.55
C ARG A 79 -5.11 5.20 -5.19
N PHE A 80 -5.09 5.05 -6.50
CA PHE A 80 -4.17 4.11 -7.17
C PHE A 80 -2.73 4.60 -7.11
N TYR A 81 -2.51 5.86 -7.42
CA TYR A 81 -1.19 6.46 -7.37
C TYR A 81 -0.61 6.43 -5.96
N VAL A 82 -1.38 6.91 -4.99
CA VAL A 82 -0.94 6.98 -3.59
C VAL A 82 -0.73 5.58 -3.02
N ALA A 83 -1.62 4.63 -3.28
CA ALA A 83 -1.48 3.25 -2.83
C ALA A 83 -0.19 2.59 -3.36
N GLN A 84 0.10 2.74 -4.65
CA GLN A 84 1.32 2.20 -5.24
C GLN A 84 2.58 2.82 -4.63
N LYS A 85 2.58 4.14 -4.41
CA LYS A 85 3.69 4.84 -3.77
C LYS A 85 3.88 4.40 -2.32
N ALA A 86 2.80 4.23 -1.57
CA ALA A 86 2.87 3.76 -0.19
C ALA A 86 3.41 2.33 -0.09
N VAL A 87 2.97 1.42 -0.95
CA VAL A 87 3.51 0.05 -1.00
C VAL A 87 5.00 0.07 -1.35
N ALA A 88 5.40 0.90 -2.32
CA ALA A 88 6.82 1.08 -2.68
C ALA A 88 7.64 1.64 -1.52
N SER A 89 7.05 2.49 -0.69
CA SER A 89 7.68 3.09 0.51
C SER A 89 7.76 2.12 1.71
N GLY A 90 7.12 0.96 1.65
CA GLY A 90 7.16 -0.05 2.71
C GLY A 90 5.90 -0.17 3.56
N PHE A 91 4.83 0.55 3.24
CA PHE A 91 3.53 0.34 3.89
C PHE A 91 3.01 -1.08 3.62
N GLN A 92 2.49 -1.72 4.66
CA GLN A 92 2.06 -3.12 4.62
C GLN A 92 0.59 -3.31 4.31
N ALA A 93 -0.21 -2.26 4.46
CA ALA A 93 -1.65 -2.29 4.21
C ALA A 93 -2.13 -0.97 3.61
N VAL A 94 -3.17 -1.06 2.79
CA VAL A 94 -3.86 0.10 2.22
C VAL A 94 -5.34 0.01 2.56
N ASN A 95 -5.87 1.07 3.13
CA ASN A 95 -7.28 1.28 3.35
C ASN A 95 -7.83 2.15 2.21
N PHE A 96 -8.50 1.52 1.26
CA PHE A 96 -9.18 2.20 0.17
C PHE A 96 -10.55 2.66 0.63
N ALA A 97 -10.78 3.96 0.66
CA ALA A 97 -12.06 4.54 1.06
C ALA A 97 -13.05 4.67 -0.11
N ASP A 98 -14.32 4.80 0.24
CA ASP A 98 -15.40 5.28 -0.62
C ASP A 98 -15.69 4.47 -1.89
N HIS A 99 -15.52 3.15 -1.85
CA HIS A 99 -15.96 2.28 -2.93
C HIS A 99 -17.48 2.32 -3.08
N ARG A 100 -17.95 2.49 -4.31
CA ARG A 100 -19.37 2.54 -4.65
C ARG A 100 -19.83 1.32 -5.47
N THR A 101 -18.88 0.65 -6.10
CA THR A 101 -19.17 -0.51 -6.96
C THR A 101 -18.20 -1.67 -6.69
N PRO A 102 -18.60 -2.92 -6.94
CA PRO A 102 -17.70 -4.07 -6.86
C PRO A 102 -16.50 -3.96 -7.82
N GLN A 103 -16.66 -3.26 -8.94
CA GLN A 103 -15.55 -3.06 -9.88
C GLN A 103 -14.47 -2.16 -9.28
N GLU A 104 -14.84 -1.09 -8.60
CA GLU A 104 -13.88 -0.22 -7.91
C GLU A 104 -13.07 -0.97 -6.85
N VAL A 105 -13.68 -1.94 -6.16
CA VAL A 105 -12.95 -2.81 -5.22
C VAL A 105 -11.92 -3.67 -5.96
N ARG A 106 -12.31 -4.30 -7.07
CA ARG A 106 -11.40 -5.09 -7.90
C ARG A 106 -10.23 -4.25 -8.41
N ASP A 107 -10.52 -3.07 -8.93
CA ASP A 107 -9.51 -2.14 -9.45
C ASP A 107 -8.52 -1.70 -8.36
N SER A 108 -9.02 -1.41 -7.17
CA SER A 108 -8.17 -1.06 -6.03
C SER A 108 -7.25 -2.21 -5.62
N ILE A 109 -7.77 -3.43 -5.54
CA ILE A 109 -6.95 -4.61 -5.25
C ILE A 109 -5.89 -4.83 -6.34
N ASN A 110 -6.28 -4.73 -7.61
CA ASN A 110 -5.38 -4.95 -8.72
C ASN A 110 -4.30 -3.88 -8.83
N SER A 111 -4.60 -2.65 -8.40
CA SER A 111 -3.63 -1.53 -8.43
C SER A 111 -2.38 -1.78 -7.57
N ILE A 112 -2.48 -2.62 -6.53
CA ILE A 112 -1.37 -2.95 -5.63
C ILE A 112 -0.90 -4.41 -5.74
N ARG A 113 -1.52 -5.20 -6.61
CA ARG A 113 -1.05 -6.55 -6.92
C ARG A 113 0.04 -6.51 -7.97
N PRO A 114 1.08 -7.35 -7.83
CA PRO A 114 2.12 -7.45 -8.85
C PRO A 114 1.55 -7.83 -10.21
N LEU A 115 2.12 -7.23 -11.25
CA LEU A 115 1.86 -7.56 -12.64
C LEU A 115 2.60 -8.86 -12.99
N VAL A 116 1.95 -9.99 -12.81
CA VAL A 116 2.51 -11.32 -13.11
C VAL A 116 1.51 -12.15 -13.90
N GLU A 117 2.00 -13.18 -14.59
CA GLU A 117 1.15 -14.09 -15.37
C GLU A 117 0.08 -14.74 -14.47
N GLY A 118 -1.15 -14.78 -14.99
CA GLY A 118 -2.29 -15.35 -14.27
C GLY A 118 -2.95 -14.44 -13.25
N THR A 119 -2.55 -13.16 -13.19
CA THR A 119 -3.18 -12.15 -12.35
C THR A 119 -3.65 -10.93 -13.16
N ASP A 120 -4.60 -10.17 -12.60
CA ASP A 120 -5.04 -8.89 -13.14
C ASP A 120 -4.30 -7.70 -12.46
N GLY A 121 -3.15 -7.95 -11.84
CA GLY A 121 -2.40 -6.93 -11.13
C GLY A 121 -1.79 -5.89 -12.06
N TRP A 122 -1.67 -4.65 -11.58
CA TRP A 122 -1.11 -3.52 -12.34
C TRP A 122 0.19 -2.99 -11.73
N TYR A 123 0.56 -3.48 -10.55
CA TYR A 123 1.68 -2.91 -9.80
C TYR A 123 3.02 -3.49 -10.24
N GLY A 124 3.95 -2.58 -10.46
CA GLY A 124 5.33 -2.90 -10.78
C GLY A 124 5.66 -2.90 -12.27
N TRP A 125 6.94 -3.02 -12.56
CA TRP A 125 7.43 -3.11 -13.92
C TRP A 125 7.07 -4.47 -14.51
N PRO A 126 6.68 -4.49 -15.79
CA PRO A 126 6.39 -5.74 -16.49
C PRO A 126 7.60 -6.69 -16.45
N GLN A 127 7.36 -7.86 -15.94
CA GLN A 127 8.32 -8.95 -16.06
C GLN A 127 8.04 -9.70 -17.37
N PRO A 128 9.06 -10.25 -18.01
CA PRO A 128 8.82 -11.09 -19.19
C PRO A 128 7.82 -12.20 -18.89
N PRO A 129 6.97 -12.53 -19.83
CA PRO A 129 6.86 -11.98 -21.18
C PRO A 129 6.04 -10.68 -21.23
N VAL A 130 6.68 -9.62 -21.63
CA VAL A 130 6.09 -8.26 -21.70
C VAL A 130 4.87 -8.23 -22.62
N HIS A 131 4.87 -9.03 -23.69
CA HIS A 131 3.77 -9.11 -24.64
C HIS A 131 2.42 -9.56 -24.05
N LYS A 132 2.43 -10.09 -22.81
CA LYS A 132 1.22 -10.50 -22.11
C LYS A 132 0.63 -9.39 -21.23
N GLN A 133 1.14 -8.17 -21.32
CA GLN A 133 0.76 -7.07 -20.45
C GLN A 133 -0.03 -5.99 -21.21
N PRO A 134 -1.35 -6.15 -21.38
CA PRO A 134 -2.17 -5.26 -22.23
C PRO A 134 -2.13 -3.78 -21.79
N GLN A 135 -1.97 -3.54 -20.50
CA GLN A 135 -1.91 -2.18 -19.94
C GLN A 135 -0.68 -1.39 -20.39
N TRP A 136 0.32 -2.06 -20.93
CA TRP A 136 1.52 -1.41 -21.49
C TRP A 136 1.41 -1.17 -23.00
N ARG A 137 0.25 -1.42 -23.54
CA ARG A 137 -0.02 -1.13 -24.92
C ARG A 137 -0.46 0.31 -25.08
N ASP A 138 -0.01 0.95 -26.12
CA ASP A 138 -0.53 2.24 -26.55
C ASP A 138 -2.01 2.15 -26.99
N SER A 139 -2.59 3.25 -27.33
CA SER A 139 -3.97 3.32 -27.81
C SER A 139 -4.23 2.52 -29.10
N LYS A 140 -3.19 2.11 -29.79
CA LYS A 140 -3.24 1.26 -31.01
C LYS A 140 -2.91 -0.18 -30.72
N GLY A 141 -2.68 -0.54 -29.45
CA GLY A 141 -2.36 -1.88 -29.03
C GLY A 141 -0.88 -2.26 -29.13
N ALA A 142 0.00 -1.35 -29.47
CA ALA A 142 1.44 -1.58 -29.44
C ALA A 142 1.95 -1.60 -28.00
N HIS A 143 2.93 -2.43 -27.70
CA HIS A 143 3.58 -2.45 -26.41
C HIS A 143 4.58 -1.34 -26.29
N CYS A 144 4.48 -0.54 -25.22
CA CYS A 144 5.44 0.54 -24.93
C CYS A 144 6.86 0.02 -24.60
N ALA A 145 7.02 -1.27 -24.30
CA ALA A 145 8.28 -1.84 -23.82
C ALA A 145 8.70 -3.13 -24.53
N ALA A 146 8.10 -3.48 -25.65
CA ALA A 146 8.39 -4.75 -26.33
C ALA A 146 8.96 -4.57 -27.72
N GLU A 147 9.31 -3.36 -28.13
CA GLU A 147 10.01 -3.08 -29.38
C GLU A 147 11.51 -2.99 -29.17
#